data_27e843ed426a6356fa01d156ec175fe3
#
_entry.id   27e843ed426a6356fa01d156ec175fe3
#
_cell.length_a   1.000
_cell.length_b   1.000
_cell.length_c   1.000
_cell.angle_alpha   90.00
_cell.angle_beta   90.00
_cell.angle_gamma   90.00
#
_symmetry.space_group_name_H-M   'P 1'
#
loop_
_entity.id
_entity.type
_entity.pdbx_description
1 polymer ?
#
loop_
_entity_poly.entity_id
_entity_poly.type
_entity_poly.pdbx_seq_one_letter_code
_entity_poly.pdbx_strand_id
1 'polypeptide(L)'
;MSTEENKRISWRLQEEVFSQGKLELVDELLAPDYVSHAPGDPELRRGPEDIKEVVRSYHLAFPDINFAVEQQVAEGDMVVTRWIARGTHLGEFMGVPPSGRRIEVCGMSVDRISGSRIVENWNNWEALEMMRQIGAITDSAHTQGV
;
A
#
# COMPACT_ATOMS: atom_id res chain seq x y z
N MET A 1 4.76 14.71 19.56
CA MET A 1 5.33 13.38 19.34
C MET A 1 6.66 13.49 18.61
N SER A 2 7.56 12.58 18.88
CA SER A 2 8.86 12.56 18.21
C SER A 2 8.75 11.98 16.79
N THR A 3 9.72 12.30 15.95
CA THR A 3 9.80 11.71 14.59
C THR A 3 9.98 10.21 14.66
N GLU A 4 10.66 9.69 15.67
CA GLU A 4 10.83 8.25 15.86
C GLU A 4 9.51 7.55 16.16
N GLU A 5 8.68 8.15 17.02
CA GLU A 5 7.35 7.62 17.30
C GLU A 5 6.46 7.65 16.06
N ASN A 6 6.54 8.74 15.28
CA ASN A 6 5.79 8.88 14.04
C ASN A 6 6.21 7.83 13.00
N LYS A 7 7.52 7.60 12.85
CA LYS A 7 8.03 6.55 11.96
C LYS A 7 7.50 5.19 12.36
N ARG A 8 7.42 4.91 13.66
CA ARG A 8 6.92 3.63 14.15
C ARG A 8 5.46 3.40 13.76
N ILE A 9 4.64 4.43 13.83
CA ILE A 9 3.23 4.35 13.44
C ILE A 9 3.11 3.98 11.95
N SER A 10 3.85 4.65 11.08
CA SER A 10 3.86 4.34 9.65
C SER A 10 4.44 2.95 9.38
N TRP A 11 5.49 2.56 10.10
CA TRP A 11 6.09 1.25 9.98
C TRP A 11 5.08 0.15 10.32
N ARG A 12 4.34 0.32 11.40
CA ARG A 12 3.32 -0.64 11.84
C ARG A 12 2.22 -0.81 10.81
N LEU A 13 1.81 0.27 10.17
CA LEU A 13 0.80 0.18 9.11
C LEU A 13 1.30 -0.70 7.97
N GLN A 14 2.54 -0.55 7.53
CA GLN A 14 3.10 -1.35 6.45
C GLN A 14 3.37 -2.79 6.87
N GLU A 15 4.09 -2.99 7.97
CA GLU A 15 4.60 -4.31 8.35
C GLU A 15 3.58 -5.16 9.09
N GLU A 16 2.75 -4.56 9.93
CA GLU A 16 1.77 -5.32 10.72
C GLU A 16 0.42 -5.40 10.04
N VAL A 17 -0.04 -4.31 9.42
CA VAL A 17 -1.37 -4.28 8.79
C VAL A 17 -1.30 -4.78 7.35
N PHE A 18 -0.56 -4.12 6.48
CA PHE A 18 -0.52 -4.52 5.07
C PHE A 18 0.16 -5.85 4.87
N SER A 19 1.28 -6.10 5.54
CA SER A 19 2.01 -7.36 5.37
C SER A 19 1.35 -8.53 6.11
N GLN A 20 1.06 -8.35 7.40
CA GLN A 20 0.55 -9.45 8.25
C GLN A 20 -0.97 -9.55 8.29
N GLY A 21 -1.67 -8.56 7.77
CA GLY A 21 -3.14 -8.58 7.72
C GLY A 21 -3.81 -8.33 9.06
N LYS A 22 -3.14 -7.67 9.99
CA LYS A 22 -3.70 -7.39 11.33
C LYS A 22 -4.67 -6.23 11.28
N LEU A 23 -5.89 -6.49 10.80
CA LEU A 23 -6.91 -5.46 10.60
C LEU A 23 -7.36 -4.79 11.90
N GLU A 24 -7.23 -5.48 13.03
CA GLU A 24 -7.59 -4.94 14.34
C GLU A 24 -6.74 -3.74 14.74
N LEU A 25 -5.56 -3.57 14.12
CA LEU A 25 -4.69 -2.43 14.40
C LEU A 25 -5.07 -1.18 13.61
N VAL A 26 -5.90 -1.30 12.58
CA VAL A 26 -6.22 -0.17 11.70
C VAL A 26 -6.87 0.98 12.48
N ASP A 27 -7.83 0.68 13.34
CA ASP A 27 -8.51 1.70 14.13
C ASP A 27 -7.59 2.39 15.14
N GLU A 28 -6.54 1.69 15.57
CA GLU A 28 -5.53 2.24 16.47
C GLU A 28 -4.59 3.19 15.72
N LEU A 29 -4.23 2.84 14.49
CA LEU A 29 -3.21 3.56 13.72
C LEU A 29 -3.76 4.68 12.86
N LEU A 30 -5.02 4.59 12.41
CA LEU A 30 -5.66 5.58 11.54
C LEU A 30 -6.70 6.38 12.29
N ALA A 31 -6.75 7.68 12.02
CA ALA A 31 -7.81 8.53 12.56
C ALA A 31 -9.16 8.16 11.95
N PRO A 32 -10.27 8.40 12.67
CA PRO A 32 -11.61 8.12 12.11
C PRO A 32 -11.91 8.88 10.82
N ASP A 33 -11.33 10.06 10.65
CA ASP A 33 -11.51 10.91 9.46
C ASP A 33 -10.33 10.83 8.48
N TYR A 34 -9.54 9.77 8.57
CA TYR A 34 -8.41 9.50 7.67
C TYR A 34 -8.80 9.60 6.20
N VAL A 35 -7.91 10.18 5.40
CA VAL A 35 -8.06 10.28 3.94
C VAL A 35 -6.78 9.84 3.27
N SER A 36 -6.90 9.01 2.23
CA SER A 36 -5.75 8.55 1.44
C SER A 36 -5.92 8.98 -0.01
N HIS A 37 -4.84 9.49 -0.59
CA HIS A 37 -4.77 9.93 -1.99
C HIS A 37 -3.85 9.00 -2.76
N ALA A 38 -4.31 8.49 -3.89
CA ALA A 38 -3.49 7.67 -4.79
C ALA A 38 -3.70 8.12 -6.23
N PRO A 39 -2.63 8.27 -7.03
CA PRO A 39 -2.76 8.64 -8.43
C PRO A 39 -3.58 7.60 -9.19
N GLY A 40 -4.43 8.07 -10.09
CA GLY A 40 -5.25 7.20 -10.92
C GLY A 40 -6.46 6.61 -10.21
N ASP A 41 -6.62 6.87 -8.92
CA ASP A 41 -7.81 6.47 -8.19
C ASP A 41 -8.77 7.67 -8.16
N PRO A 42 -9.92 7.58 -8.85
CA PRO A 42 -10.86 8.70 -8.90
C PRO A 42 -11.56 8.94 -7.56
N GLU A 43 -11.50 7.98 -6.66
CA GLU A 43 -12.14 8.09 -5.36
C GLU A 43 -11.10 8.10 -4.25
N LEU A 44 -11.27 9.02 -3.31
CA LEU A 44 -10.44 9.04 -2.12
C LEU A 44 -10.83 7.89 -1.20
N ARG A 45 -9.84 7.24 -0.60
CA ARG A 45 -10.10 6.29 0.47
C ARG A 45 -10.34 7.07 1.74
N ARG A 46 -11.45 6.80 2.40
CA ARG A 46 -11.88 7.55 3.59
C ARG A 46 -12.10 6.63 4.77
N GLY A 47 -11.45 6.96 5.88
CA GLY A 47 -11.62 6.24 7.13
C GLY A 47 -10.96 4.88 7.17
N PRO A 48 -10.89 4.28 8.38
CA PRO A 48 -10.26 2.97 8.57
C PRO A 48 -10.90 1.84 7.78
N GLU A 49 -12.22 1.87 7.57
CA GLU A 49 -12.92 0.77 6.89
C GLU A 49 -12.49 0.61 5.44
N ASP A 50 -12.27 1.73 4.72
CA ASP A 50 -11.80 1.67 3.33
C ASP A 50 -10.42 1.02 3.25
N ILE A 51 -9.55 1.30 4.21
CA ILE A 51 -8.22 0.71 4.24
C ILE A 51 -8.28 -0.78 4.58
N LYS A 52 -9.17 -1.19 5.47
CA LYS A 52 -9.38 -2.62 5.74
C LYS A 52 -9.79 -3.37 4.47
N GLU A 53 -10.64 -2.77 3.64
CA GLU A 53 -11.04 -3.36 2.37
C GLU A 53 -9.85 -3.49 1.41
N VAL A 54 -9.00 -2.48 1.34
CA VAL A 54 -7.80 -2.51 0.50
C VAL A 54 -6.88 -3.64 0.96
N VAL A 55 -6.64 -3.77 2.26
CA VAL A 55 -5.80 -4.84 2.81
C VAL A 55 -6.39 -6.22 2.49
N ARG A 56 -7.69 -6.38 2.68
CA ARG A 56 -8.36 -7.66 2.34
C ARG A 56 -8.18 -8.01 0.87
N SER A 57 -8.33 -7.03 -0.02
CA SER A 57 -8.19 -7.27 -1.46
C SER A 57 -6.79 -7.74 -1.83
N TYR A 58 -5.76 -7.16 -1.20
CA TYR A 58 -4.39 -7.59 -1.43
C TYR A 58 -4.16 -9.02 -0.94
N HIS A 59 -4.67 -9.37 0.24
CA HIS A 59 -4.48 -10.71 0.79
C HIS A 59 -5.28 -11.79 0.05
N LEU A 60 -6.40 -11.43 -0.55
CA LEU A 60 -7.14 -12.35 -1.41
C LEU A 60 -6.41 -12.58 -2.73
N ALA A 61 -5.85 -11.53 -3.31
CA ALA A 61 -5.14 -11.63 -4.60
C ALA A 61 -3.76 -12.26 -4.43
N PHE A 62 -3.07 -11.96 -3.34
CA PHE A 62 -1.71 -12.42 -3.06
C PHE A 62 -1.65 -12.96 -1.63
N PRO A 63 -2.07 -14.23 -1.41
CA PRO A 63 -2.12 -14.78 -0.04
C PRO A 63 -0.79 -14.78 0.70
N ASP A 64 0.32 -14.79 -0.03
CA ASP A 64 1.67 -14.77 0.52
C ASP A 64 2.29 -13.36 0.51
N ILE A 65 1.48 -12.31 0.36
CA ILE A 65 2.02 -10.96 0.21
C ILE A 65 2.86 -10.54 1.41
N ASN A 66 3.98 -9.90 1.12
CA ASN A 66 4.88 -9.35 2.12
C ASN A 66 5.23 -7.91 1.73
N PHE A 67 4.96 -6.98 2.62
CA PHE A 67 5.36 -5.58 2.49
C PHE A 67 6.54 -5.35 3.44
N ALA A 68 7.68 -4.98 2.89
CA ALA A 68 8.87 -4.69 3.68
C ALA A 68 9.20 -3.21 3.60
N VAL A 69 9.41 -2.58 4.75
CA VAL A 69 9.86 -1.20 4.81
C VAL A 69 11.36 -1.16 4.51
N GLU A 70 11.72 -0.40 3.46
CA GLU A 70 13.12 -0.26 3.05
C GLU A 70 13.78 0.96 3.69
N GLN A 71 13.03 2.05 3.85
CA GLN A 71 13.59 3.31 4.33
C GLN A 71 12.48 4.22 4.84
N GLN A 72 12.79 4.99 5.86
CA GLN A 72 11.88 6.02 6.35
C GLN A 72 12.63 7.33 6.60
N VAL A 73 11.97 8.42 6.26
CA VAL A 73 12.43 9.79 6.54
C VAL A 73 11.29 10.53 7.18
N ALA A 74 11.55 11.24 8.26
CA ALA A 74 10.50 11.99 8.97
C ALA A 74 10.97 13.39 9.31
N GLU A 75 10.06 14.34 9.20
CA GLU A 75 10.26 15.73 9.59
C GLU A 75 8.94 16.30 10.09
N GLY A 76 8.94 16.91 11.26
CA GLY A 76 7.71 17.43 11.86
C GLY A 76 6.70 16.32 12.06
N ASP A 77 5.49 16.50 11.53
CA ASP A 77 4.41 15.54 11.62
C ASP A 77 4.31 14.63 10.37
N MET A 78 5.29 14.69 9.47
CA MET A 78 5.28 13.95 8.21
C MET A 78 6.29 12.82 8.22
N VAL A 79 5.89 11.66 7.69
CA VAL A 79 6.75 10.48 7.53
C VAL A 79 6.67 9.99 6.09
N VAL A 80 7.84 9.83 5.47
CA VAL A 80 7.94 9.17 4.16
C VAL A 80 8.44 7.76 4.39
N THR A 81 7.73 6.78 3.85
CA THR A 81 8.10 5.37 3.93
C THR A 81 8.24 4.80 2.53
N ARG A 82 9.43 4.29 2.21
CA ARG A 82 9.67 3.55 0.97
C ARG A 82 9.56 2.06 1.28
N TRP A 83 8.74 1.36 0.50
CA TRP A 83 8.44 -0.06 0.75
C TRP A 83 8.54 -0.88 -0.52
N ILE A 84 8.67 -2.19 -0.34
CA ILE A 84 8.64 -3.15 -1.43
C ILE A 84 7.64 -4.24 -1.07
N ALA A 85 6.85 -4.67 -2.06
CA ALA A 85 5.86 -5.73 -1.89
C ALA A 85 6.18 -6.88 -2.81
N ARG A 86 6.11 -8.10 -2.27
CA ARG A 86 6.33 -9.35 -3.01
C ARG A 86 5.19 -10.30 -2.72
N GLY A 87 4.82 -11.09 -3.73
CA GLY A 87 3.77 -12.08 -3.56
C GLY A 87 3.54 -12.88 -4.81
N THR A 88 2.57 -13.79 -4.76
CA THR A 88 2.16 -14.63 -5.88
C THR A 88 0.70 -14.37 -6.20
N HIS A 89 0.39 -14.11 -7.47
CA HIS A 89 -0.96 -13.77 -7.93
C HIS A 89 -1.82 -15.01 -8.01
N LEU A 90 -2.49 -15.34 -6.91
CA LEU A 90 -3.31 -16.55 -6.78
C LEU A 90 -4.81 -16.26 -6.66
N GLY A 91 -5.21 -15.00 -6.59
CA GLY A 91 -6.59 -14.56 -6.58
C GLY A 91 -6.79 -13.39 -7.53
N GLU A 92 -8.05 -13.07 -7.83
CA GLU A 92 -8.36 -11.95 -8.73
C GLU A 92 -7.81 -10.64 -8.14
N PHE A 93 -7.19 -9.82 -9.01
CA PHE A 93 -6.72 -8.49 -8.64
C PHE A 93 -7.13 -7.49 -9.71
N MET A 94 -7.89 -6.47 -9.32
CA MET A 94 -8.38 -5.40 -10.21
C MET A 94 -9.02 -5.96 -11.49
N GLY A 95 -9.82 -7.00 -11.34
CA GLY A 95 -10.49 -7.66 -12.46
C GLY A 95 -9.63 -8.62 -13.25
N VAL A 96 -8.37 -8.81 -12.89
CA VAL A 96 -7.45 -9.74 -13.58
C VAL A 96 -7.51 -11.10 -12.88
N PRO A 97 -7.85 -12.19 -13.61
CA PRO A 97 -7.88 -13.53 -13.02
C PRO A 97 -6.50 -13.97 -12.53
N PRO A 98 -6.42 -14.89 -11.57
CA PRO A 98 -5.13 -15.35 -11.05
C PRO A 98 -4.22 -15.90 -12.15
N SER A 99 -3.00 -15.36 -12.20
CA SER A 99 -2.01 -15.73 -13.21
C SER A 99 -0.98 -16.72 -12.71
N GLY A 100 -0.88 -16.91 -11.39
CA GLY A 100 0.15 -17.72 -10.77
C GLY A 100 1.53 -17.08 -10.80
N ARG A 101 1.66 -15.84 -11.29
CA ARG A 101 2.93 -15.16 -11.44
C ARG A 101 3.36 -14.51 -10.12
N ARG A 102 4.67 -14.46 -9.91
CA ARG A 102 5.23 -13.73 -8.77
C ARG A 102 5.34 -12.26 -9.13
N ILE A 103 5.08 -11.41 -8.13
CA ILE A 103 5.20 -9.95 -8.30
C ILE A 103 6.22 -9.39 -7.31
N GLU A 104 6.85 -8.31 -7.74
CA GLU A 104 7.70 -7.49 -6.89
C GLU A 104 7.54 -6.05 -7.35
N VAL A 105 6.93 -5.24 -6.51
CA VAL A 105 6.68 -3.82 -6.81
C VAL A 105 7.07 -2.98 -5.61
N CYS A 106 7.38 -1.73 -5.84
CA CYS A 106 7.72 -0.81 -4.78
C CYS A 106 6.84 0.44 -4.82
N GLY A 107 6.90 1.20 -3.76
CA GLY A 107 6.19 2.44 -3.66
C GLY A 107 6.70 3.30 -2.53
N MET A 108 6.14 4.50 -2.45
CA MET A 108 6.39 5.43 -1.38
C MET A 108 5.09 5.98 -0.85
N SER A 109 4.99 6.08 0.46
CA SER A 109 3.84 6.67 1.14
C SER A 109 4.32 7.86 1.95
N VAL A 110 3.53 8.93 1.94
CA VAL A 110 3.73 10.07 2.83
C VAL A 110 2.56 10.09 3.79
N ASP A 111 2.84 10.00 5.08
CA ASP A 111 1.83 10.02 6.12
C ASP A 111 1.94 11.29 6.94
N ARG A 112 0.81 11.96 7.17
CA ARG A 112 0.72 13.04 8.14
C ARG A 112 0.11 12.50 9.42
N ILE A 113 0.77 12.75 10.54
CA ILE A 113 0.39 12.18 11.83
C ILE A 113 -0.07 13.28 12.78
N SER A 114 -1.18 13.03 13.46
CA SER A 114 -1.71 13.93 14.48
C SER A 114 -2.38 13.09 15.56
N GLY A 115 -2.10 13.41 16.82
CA GLY A 115 -2.70 12.70 17.94
C GLY A 115 -2.38 11.20 17.94
N SER A 116 -1.16 10.83 17.57
CA SER A 116 -0.68 9.44 17.52
C SER A 116 -1.36 8.58 16.48
N ARG A 117 -2.00 9.20 15.47
CA ARG A 117 -2.67 8.48 14.39
C ARG A 117 -2.36 9.13 13.04
N ILE A 118 -2.41 8.32 11.99
CA ILE A 118 -2.27 8.84 10.63
C ILE A 118 -3.60 9.48 10.24
N VAL A 119 -3.55 10.76 9.86
CA VAL A 119 -4.77 11.50 9.49
C VAL A 119 -4.90 11.67 7.99
N GLU A 120 -3.79 11.61 7.26
CA GLU A 120 -3.79 11.78 5.82
C GLU A 120 -2.59 11.06 5.21
N ASN A 121 -2.77 10.52 4.01
CA ASN A 121 -1.76 9.75 3.31
C ASN A 121 -1.74 10.11 1.83
N TRP A 122 -0.55 10.17 1.25
CA TRP A 122 -0.33 10.28 -0.20
C TRP A 122 0.49 9.07 -0.60
N ASN A 123 0.04 8.33 -1.60
CA ASN A 123 0.63 7.06 -1.95
C ASN A 123 0.91 6.98 -3.45
N ASN A 124 2.16 6.71 -3.80
CA ASN A 124 2.57 6.45 -5.18
C ASN A 124 3.26 5.09 -5.23
N TRP A 125 2.82 4.22 -6.14
CA TRP A 125 3.40 2.89 -6.26
C TRP A 125 3.38 2.43 -7.71
N GLU A 126 4.11 1.37 -8.00
CA GLU A 126 4.30 0.83 -9.34
C GLU A 126 3.08 0.06 -9.85
N ALA A 127 1.94 0.73 -9.99
CA ALA A 127 0.70 0.08 -10.41
C ALA A 127 0.79 -0.48 -11.83
N LEU A 128 1.39 0.27 -12.75
CA LEU A 128 1.57 -0.18 -14.13
C LEU A 128 2.47 -1.40 -14.20
N GLU A 129 3.55 -1.38 -13.46
CA GLU A 129 4.48 -2.52 -13.39
C GLU A 129 3.78 -3.76 -12.80
N MET A 130 2.94 -3.58 -11.79
CA MET A 130 2.12 -4.66 -11.25
C MET A 130 1.26 -5.31 -12.35
N MET A 131 0.57 -4.48 -13.14
CA MET A 131 -0.30 -4.97 -14.20
C MET A 131 0.50 -5.71 -15.27
N ARG A 132 1.72 -5.26 -15.56
CA ARG A 132 2.62 -5.94 -16.49
C ARG A 132 3.04 -7.29 -15.93
N GLN A 133 3.42 -7.35 -14.66
CA GLN A 133 3.90 -8.58 -14.03
C GLN A 133 2.81 -9.66 -13.95
N ILE A 134 1.56 -9.27 -13.72
CA ILE A 134 0.47 -10.25 -13.66
C ILE A 134 -0.11 -10.58 -15.04
N GLY A 135 0.44 -9.97 -16.10
CA GLY A 135 0.06 -10.32 -17.47
C GLY A 135 -1.12 -9.56 -18.03
N ALA A 136 -1.62 -8.52 -17.34
CA ALA A 136 -2.73 -7.70 -17.81
C ALA A 136 -2.29 -6.78 -18.96
N ILE A 137 -1.00 -6.46 -19.04
CA ILE A 137 -0.40 -5.63 -20.09
C ILE A 137 0.77 -6.43 -20.67
N THR A 138 0.86 -6.49 -22.01
CA THR A 138 1.92 -7.24 -22.68
C THR A 138 3.09 -6.34 -23.05
N ASP A 139 4.30 -6.92 -23.04
CA ASP A 139 5.52 -6.20 -23.44
C ASP A 139 5.47 -5.78 -24.92
N SER A 140 4.82 -6.57 -25.77
CA SER A 140 4.70 -6.25 -27.18
C SER A 140 3.93 -4.95 -27.43
N ALA A 141 2.86 -4.70 -26.65
CA ALA A 141 2.11 -3.47 -26.74
C ALA A 141 2.97 -2.27 -26.31
N HIS A 142 3.78 -2.45 -25.28
CA HIS A 142 4.71 -1.44 -24.79
C HIS A 142 5.79 -1.13 -25.82
N THR A 143 6.38 -2.17 -26.42
CA THR A 143 7.44 -2.03 -27.42
C THR A 143 6.93 -1.31 -28.68
N GLN A 144 5.71 -1.59 -29.11
CA GLN A 144 5.13 -0.98 -30.29
C GLN A 144 4.81 0.50 -30.11
N GLY A 145 4.74 0.96 -28.87
CA GLY A 145 4.52 2.37 -28.57
C GLY A 145 5.76 3.25 -28.75
N VAL A 146 6.86 2.67 -29.10
CA VAL A 146 8.14 3.38 -29.25
C VAL A 146 8.26 3.99 -30.65
#